data_b261af12af5df488a0425abe6d1dffc0
#
_entry.id   b261af12af5df488a0425abe6d1dffc0
#
_cell.length_a   1.000
_cell.length_b   1.000
_cell.length_c   1.000
_cell.angle_alpha   90.00
_cell.angle_beta   90.00
_cell.angle_gamma   90.00
#
_symmetry.space_group_name_H-M   'P 1'
#
loop_
_entity.id
_entity.type
_entity.pdbx_description
1 polymer ?
#
loop_
_entity_poly.entity_id
_entity_poly.type
_entity_poly.pdbx_seq_one_letter_code
_entity_poly.pdbx_strand_id
1 'polypeptide(L)'
;LFYYGGVVAMVAMIALAVYIIIKNRAKTNKNEDNDELFEKALSANEKEVIYESFVQHNKESMNRMLNIIKDVYTNIVDAFVKEDIKTLKKASNDCRDAKQIMKQLKRKEIMIMRRLDDKMMNKNTWFHISYNCIEQMLYSLRRICDPCKEYVDNSFTPLDKKYLPEVESLKEKVFWSIDATDITIYSSEYKDVDAIMERIRLREEDVTAMTHEQMNRIQNNKENIDLGLLYLNIIQESSTIITEMRHVLRSEAKLNE
;
A
#
# COMPACT_ATOMS: atom_id res chain seq x y z
N LEU A 1 27.73 -47.26 -13.99
CA LEU A 1 27.15 -46.44 -15.07
C LEU A 1 26.18 -45.37 -14.54
N PHE A 2 25.32 -45.66 -13.55
CA PHE A 2 24.34 -44.69 -12.99
C PHE A 2 24.97 -43.50 -12.27
N TYR A 3 26.12 -43.67 -11.62
CA TYR A 3 26.80 -42.59 -10.89
C TYR A 3 27.33 -41.47 -11.82
N TYR A 4 27.85 -41.81 -12.98
CA TYR A 4 28.37 -40.87 -13.97
C TYR A 4 27.23 -40.02 -14.63
N GLY A 5 26.06 -40.63 -14.83
CA GLY A 5 24.89 -39.91 -15.38
C GLY A 5 24.40 -38.80 -14.49
N GLY A 6 24.40 -38.98 -13.17
CA GLY A 6 23.99 -37.95 -12.19
C GLY A 6 24.96 -36.77 -12.12
N VAL A 7 26.27 -37.06 -12.20
CA VAL A 7 27.28 -35.97 -12.19
C VAL A 7 27.21 -35.13 -13.46
N VAL A 8 27.04 -35.76 -14.63
CA VAL A 8 26.90 -35.06 -15.91
C VAL A 8 25.62 -34.17 -15.93
N ALA A 9 24.50 -34.67 -15.40
CA ALA A 9 23.27 -33.89 -15.30
C ALA A 9 23.42 -32.70 -14.36
N MET A 10 24.12 -32.84 -13.23
CA MET A 10 24.37 -31.75 -12.30
C MET A 10 25.28 -30.65 -12.92
N VAL A 11 26.33 -31.02 -13.63
CA VAL A 11 27.21 -30.09 -14.32
C VAL A 11 26.45 -29.37 -15.43
N ALA A 12 25.57 -30.04 -16.17
CA ALA A 12 24.75 -29.43 -17.21
C ALA A 12 23.76 -28.41 -16.62
N MET A 13 23.14 -28.69 -15.46
CA MET A 13 22.25 -27.75 -14.78
C MET A 13 22.99 -26.51 -14.26
N ILE A 14 24.20 -26.69 -13.71
CA ILE A 14 25.03 -25.57 -13.25
C ILE A 14 25.43 -24.69 -14.45
N ALA A 15 25.85 -25.30 -15.56
CA ALA A 15 26.20 -24.57 -16.79
C ALA A 15 25.01 -23.80 -17.37
N LEU A 16 23.80 -24.38 -17.32
CA LEU A 16 22.55 -23.72 -17.74
C LEU A 16 22.20 -22.52 -16.84
N ALA A 17 22.33 -22.70 -15.51
CA ALA A 17 22.08 -21.63 -14.54
C ALA A 17 23.08 -20.46 -14.73
N VAL A 18 24.37 -20.74 -14.91
CA VAL A 18 25.40 -19.73 -15.20
C VAL A 18 25.11 -19.02 -16.53
N TYR A 19 24.73 -19.76 -17.56
CA TYR A 19 24.35 -19.17 -18.86
C TYR A 19 23.14 -18.22 -18.74
N ILE A 20 22.10 -18.60 -17.98
CA ILE A 20 20.92 -17.77 -17.74
C ILE A 20 21.30 -16.50 -16.96
N ILE A 21 22.17 -16.60 -15.95
CA ILE A 21 22.67 -15.46 -15.17
C ILE A 21 23.48 -14.50 -16.05
N ILE A 22 24.38 -15.02 -16.88
CA ILE A 22 25.20 -14.21 -17.81
C ILE A 22 24.30 -13.52 -18.86
N LYS A 23 23.32 -14.26 -19.41
CA LYS A 23 22.37 -13.72 -20.41
C LYS A 23 21.48 -12.63 -19.80
N ASN A 24 21.03 -12.81 -18.56
CA ASN A 24 20.23 -11.79 -17.85
C ASN A 24 21.09 -10.56 -17.50
N ARG A 25 22.35 -10.73 -17.06
CA ARG A 25 23.28 -9.61 -16.85
C ARG A 25 23.58 -8.83 -18.14
N ALA A 26 23.83 -9.53 -19.25
CA ALA A 26 24.04 -8.90 -20.54
C ALA A 26 22.82 -8.14 -21.05
N LYS A 27 21.60 -8.60 -20.71
CA LYS A 27 20.34 -7.90 -21.02
C LYS A 27 20.13 -6.67 -20.13
N THR A 28 20.56 -6.72 -18.88
CA THR A 28 20.52 -5.58 -17.94
C THR A 28 21.53 -4.51 -18.34
N ASN A 29 22.78 -4.88 -18.64
CA ASN A 29 23.81 -3.92 -19.10
C ASN A 29 23.44 -3.26 -20.44
N LYS A 30 22.80 -3.99 -21.36
CA LYS A 30 22.37 -3.43 -22.64
C LYS A 30 21.23 -2.42 -22.51
N ASN A 31 20.42 -2.54 -21.44
CA ASN A 31 19.40 -1.56 -21.10
C ASN A 31 20.02 -0.32 -20.42
N GLU A 32 21.05 -0.50 -19.56
CA GLU A 32 21.77 0.61 -18.92
C GLU A 32 22.55 1.47 -19.95
N ASP A 33 23.25 0.84 -20.91
CA ASP A 33 23.96 1.56 -21.99
C ASP A 33 23.01 2.35 -22.92
N ASN A 34 21.80 1.84 -23.17
CA ASN A 34 20.78 2.56 -23.95
C ASN A 34 20.16 3.72 -23.16
N ASP A 35 20.05 3.60 -21.85
CA ASP A 35 19.53 4.67 -20.99
C ASP A 35 20.55 5.84 -20.89
N GLU A 36 21.87 5.57 -20.79
CA GLU A 36 22.92 6.61 -20.78
C GLU A 36 23.02 7.37 -22.13
N LEU A 37 22.76 6.72 -23.25
CA LEU A 37 22.77 7.38 -24.57
C LEU A 37 21.55 8.29 -24.79
N PHE A 38 20.42 8.03 -24.09
CA PHE A 38 19.24 8.88 -24.13
C PHE A 38 19.32 10.08 -23.17
N GLU A 39 20.17 10.02 -22.13
CA GLU A 39 20.32 11.09 -21.12
C GLU A 39 21.03 12.35 -21.66
N LYS A 40 21.70 12.26 -22.78
CA LYS A 40 22.71 13.27 -23.18
C LYS A 40 22.22 14.55 -23.85
N ALA A 41 20.93 14.73 -24.17
CA ALA A 41 20.50 15.97 -24.86
C ALA A 41 18.98 16.28 -24.80
N LEU A 42 18.33 16.18 -23.65
CA LEU A 42 16.98 16.73 -23.55
C LEU A 42 17.03 18.26 -23.37
N SER A 43 16.31 19.00 -24.22
CA SER A 43 16.12 20.43 -24.05
C SER A 43 15.29 20.76 -22.79
N ALA A 44 15.36 22.00 -22.28
CA ALA A 44 14.58 22.41 -21.12
C ALA A 44 13.08 22.14 -21.31
N ASN A 45 12.56 22.32 -22.51
CA ASN A 45 11.16 22.09 -22.87
C ASN A 45 10.77 20.60 -22.83
N GLU A 46 11.67 19.71 -23.26
CA GLU A 46 11.45 18.25 -23.18
C GLU A 46 11.44 17.74 -21.72
N LYS A 47 12.27 18.32 -20.85
CA LYS A 47 12.29 18.01 -19.41
C LYS A 47 11.01 18.43 -18.73
N GLU A 48 10.45 19.57 -19.08
CA GLU A 48 9.16 20.05 -18.56
C GLU A 48 8.02 19.10 -18.96
N VAL A 49 7.95 18.67 -20.21
CA VAL A 49 6.96 17.68 -20.69
C VAL A 49 7.11 16.34 -19.97
N ILE A 50 8.34 15.88 -19.70
CA ILE A 50 8.58 14.65 -18.94
C ILE A 50 8.11 14.81 -17.50
N TYR A 51 8.34 15.97 -16.88
CA TYR A 51 7.89 16.24 -15.52
C TYR A 51 6.36 16.27 -15.42
N GLU A 52 5.68 16.96 -16.33
CA GLU A 52 4.21 16.98 -16.40
C GLU A 52 3.64 15.55 -16.57
N SER A 53 4.27 14.75 -17.44
CA SER A 53 3.91 13.35 -17.63
C SER A 53 4.13 12.54 -16.35
N PHE A 54 5.20 12.79 -15.60
CA PHE A 54 5.46 12.16 -14.32
C PHE A 54 4.37 12.51 -13.29
N VAL A 55 4.05 13.79 -13.13
CA VAL A 55 3.02 14.27 -12.20
C VAL A 55 1.67 13.63 -12.52
N GLN A 56 1.28 13.61 -13.80
CA GLN A 56 0.02 13.00 -14.22
C GLN A 56 -0.03 11.49 -13.93
N HIS A 57 1.05 10.75 -14.26
CA HIS A 57 1.12 9.31 -13.97
C HIS A 57 1.11 9.02 -12.46
N ASN A 58 1.80 9.84 -11.66
CA ASN A 58 1.80 9.70 -10.21
C ASN A 58 0.39 9.86 -9.63
N LYS A 59 -0.37 10.87 -10.06
CA LYS A 59 -1.77 11.06 -9.64
C LYS A 59 -2.64 9.86 -9.98
N GLU A 60 -2.57 9.36 -11.21
CA GLU A 60 -3.34 8.19 -11.65
C GLU A 60 -2.96 6.94 -10.85
N SER A 61 -1.66 6.78 -10.55
CA SER A 61 -1.15 5.69 -9.74
C SER A 61 -1.64 5.77 -8.30
N MET A 62 -1.57 6.96 -7.68
CA MET A 62 -2.07 7.19 -6.31
C MET A 62 -3.57 6.96 -6.23
N ASN A 63 -4.37 7.56 -7.11
CA ASN A 63 -5.82 7.33 -7.19
C ASN A 63 -6.14 5.83 -7.30
N ARG A 64 -5.46 5.12 -8.20
CA ARG A 64 -5.65 3.68 -8.36
C ARG A 64 -5.33 2.91 -7.06
N MET A 65 -4.22 3.23 -6.39
CA MET A 65 -3.82 2.55 -5.16
C MET A 65 -4.76 2.85 -4.00
N LEU A 66 -5.21 4.11 -3.85
CA LEU A 66 -6.14 4.51 -2.80
C LEU A 66 -7.51 3.82 -2.97
N ASN A 67 -8.01 3.72 -4.20
CA ASN A 67 -9.24 2.98 -4.49
C ASN A 67 -9.10 1.48 -4.18
N ILE A 68 -7.99 0.84 -4.56
CA ILE A 68 -7.72 -0.57 -4.22
C ILE A 68 -7.70 -0.76 -2.69
N ILE A 69 -7.02 0.13 -1.96
CA ILE A 69 -6.95 0.07 -0.48
C ILE A 69 -8.35 0.17 0.12
N LYS A 70 -9.18 1.10 -0.36
CA LYS A 70 -10.56 1.29 0.09
C LYS A 70 -11.42 0.04 -0.14
N ASP A 71 -11.35 -0.52 -1.34
CA ASP A 71 -12.13 -1.71 -1.72
C ASP A 71 -11.71 -2.94 -0.92
N VAL A 72 -10.41 -3.17 -0.77
CA VAL A 72 -9.87 -4.30 0.00
C VAL A 72 -10.23 -4.15 1.47
N TYR A 73 -10.08 -2.97 2.06
CA TYR A 73 -10.48 -2.70 3.45
C TYR A 73 -11.97 -2.98 3.67
N THR A 74 -12.84 -2.50 2.77
CA THR A 74 -14.28 -2.75 2.81
C THR A 74 -14.58 -4.25 2.80
N ASN A 75 -13.98 -4.98 1.84
CA ASN A 75 -14.18 -6.41 1.70
C ASN A 75 -13.75 -7.19 2.94
N ILE A 76 -12.64 -6.81 3.58
CA ILE A 76 -12.15 -7.46 4.80
C ILE A 76 -13.12 -7.23 5.97
N VAL A 77 -13.46 -5.97 6.24
CA VAL A 77 -14.28 -5.61 7.42
C VAL A 77 -15.69 -6.14 7.29
N ASP A 78 -16.32 -5.99 6.12
CA ASP A 78 -17.67 -6.49 5.87
C ASP A 78 -17.73 -8.02 5.88
N ALA A 79 -16.73 -8.70 5.33
CA ALA A 79 -16.67 -10.16 5.35
C ALA A 79 -16.43 -10.71 6.75
N PHE A 80 -15.63 -10.02 7.58
CA PHE A 80 -15.46 -10.38 8.98
C PHE A 80 -16.78 -10.27 9.76
N VAL A 81 -17.48 -9.14 9.62
CA VAL A 81 -18.79 -8.92 10.27
C VAL A 81 -19.83 -9.95 9.84
N LYS A 82 -19.80 -10.38 8.57
CA LYS A 82 -20.74 -11.36 7.98
C LYS A 82 -20.25 -12.80 8.10
N GLU A 83 -19.09 -13.05 8.69
CA GLU A 83 -18.42 -14.36 8.75
C GLU A 83 -18.23 -15.02 7.37
N ASP A 84 -18.03 -14.21 6.33
CA ASP A 84 -17.83 -14.69 4.96
C ASP A 84 -16.36 -15.06 4.70
N ILE A 85 -16.02 -16.30 5.04
CA ILE A 85 -14.68 -16.85 4.83
C ILE A 85 -14.25 -16.83 3.36
N LYS A 86 -15.20 -16.98 2.42
CA LYS A 86 -14.89 -16.97 0.98
C LYS A 86 -14.39 -15.60 0.54
N THR A 87 -15.07 -14.54 0.97
CA THR A 87 -14.66 -13.17 0.69
C THR A 87 -13.35 -12.82 1.40
N LEU A 88 -13.11 -13.28 2.64
CA LEU A 88 -11.83 -13.10 3.34
C LEU A 88 -10.66 -13.79 2.61
N LYS A 89 -10.86 -15.02 2.12
CA LYS A 89 -9.85 -15.72 1.30
C LYS A 89 -9.54 -14.96 0.00
N LYS A 90 -10.55 -14.37 -0.62
CA LYS A 90 -10.36 -13.51 -1.79
C LYS A 90 -9.60 -12.23 -1.43
N ALA A 91 -10.00 -11.52 -0.38
CA ALA A 91 -9.34 -10.29 0.08
C ALA A 91 -7.86 -10.51 0.43
N SER A 92 -7.49 -11.67 0.98
CA SER A 92 -6.08 -12.05 1.21
C SER A 92 -5.27 -12.14 -0.09
N ASN A 93 -5.88 -12.61 -1.20
CA ASN A 93 -5.25 -12.60 -2.52
C ASN A 93 -5.18 -11.16 -3.08
N ASP A 94 -6.27 -10.40 -2.94
CA ASP A 94 -6.34 -9.01 -3.40
C ASP A 94 -5.27 -8.13 -2.72
N CYS A 95 -4.95 -8.35 -1.43
CA CYS A 95 -3.83 -7.70 -0.74
C CYS A 95 -2.47 -8.01 -1.40
N ARG A 96 -2.26 -9.26 -1.86
CA ARG A 96 -1.02 -9.67 -2.52
C ARG A 96 -0.90 -9.04 -3.90
N ASP A 97 -2.00 -9.05 -4.65
CA ASP A 97 -2.08 -8.50 -6.00
C ASP A 97 -1.91 -6.97 -5.96
N ALA A 98 -2.52 -6.29 -4.98
CA ALA A 98 -2.33 -4.86 -4.74
C ALA A 98 -0.84 -4.50 -4.52
N LYS A 99 -0.10 -5.31 -3.75
CA LYS A 99 1.33 -5.12 -3.56
C LYS A 99 2.13 -5.28 -4.86
N GLN A 100 1.74 -6.20 -5.74
CA GLN A 100 2.39 -6.36 -7.05
C GLN A 100 2.08 -5.17 -7.96
N ILE A 101 0.83 -4.70 -7.98
CA ILE A 101 0.42 -3.50 -8.73
C ILE A 101 1.24 -2.30 -8.27
N MET A 102 1.31 -2.05 -6.96
CA MET A 102 2.09 -0.95 -6.38
C MET A 102 3.56 -0.99 -6.83
N LYS A 103 4.20 -2.18 -6.79
CA LYS A 103 5.59 -2.34 -7.24
C LYS A 103 5.76 -2.03 -8.73
N GLN A 104 4.80 -2.42 -9.57
CA GLN A 104 4.84 -2.14 -11.01
C GLN A 104 4.69 -0.63 -11.28
N LEU A 105 3.75 0.03 -10.61
CA LEU A 105 3.54 1.48 -10.72
C LEU A 105 4.79 2.25 -10.27
N LYS A 106 5.30 1.97 -9.07
CA LYS A 106 6.52 2.58 -8.52
C LYS A 106 7.71 2.42 -9.48
N ARG A 107 7.88 1.22 -10.06
CA ARG A 107 8.98 0.95 -11.00
C ARG A 107 8.85 1.77 -12.28
N LYS A 108 7.63 1.88 -12.84
CA LYS A 108 7.34 2.69 -14.02
C LYS A 108 7.69 4.17 -13.79
N GLU A 109 7.28 4.70 -12.66
CA GLU A 109 7.49 6.11 -12.32
C GLU A 109 8.95 6.43 -12.01
N ILE A 110 9.69 5.53 -11.35
CA ILE A 110 11.14 5.65 -11.18
C ILE A 110 11.86 5.74 -12.54
N MET A 111 11.41 4.97 -13.53
CA MET A 111 12.00 5.05 -14.88
C MET A 111 11.76 6.41 -15.56
N ILE A 112 10.62 7.04 -15.31
CA ILE A 112 10.33 8.40 -15.79
C ILE A 112 11.21 9.42 -15.05
N MET A 113 11.28 9.32 -13.70
CA MET A 113 12.06 10.24 -12.86
C MET A 113 13.57 10.23 -13.19
N ARG A 114 14.15 9.08 -13.55
CA ARG A 114 15.55 8.98 -13.95
C ARG A 114 15.92 9.84 -15.16
N ARG A 115 14.94 10.32 -15.92
CA ARG A 115 15.13 11.23 -17.04
C ARG A 115 15.10 12.70 -16.65
N LEU A 116 14.80 12.99 -15.35
CA LEU A 116 14.76 14.33 -14.80
C LEU A 116 16.09 14.67 -14.13
N ASP A 117 16.48 15.95 -14.15
CA ASP A 117 17.76 16.44 -13.58
C ASP A 117 17.86 16.26 -12.07
N ASP A 118 19.11 16.31 -11.54
CA ASP A 118 19.44 16.30 -10.11
C ASP A 118 18.74 17.41 -9.29
N LYS A 119 18.32 18.49 -9.94
CA LYS A 119 17.49 19.53 -9.30
C LYS A 119 16.15 19.01 -8.75
N MET A 120 15.71 17.85 -9.21
CA MET A 120 14.52 17.14 -8.74
C MET A 120 14.78 16.18 -7.58
N MET A 121 15.98 16.15 -7.00
CA MET A 121 16.35 15.20 -5.95
C MET A 121 15.48 15.31 -4.70
N ASN A 122 15.05 16.52 -4.33
CA ASN A 122 14.11 16.72 -3.22
C ASN A 122 12.72 16.13 -3.53
N LYS A 123 12.25 16.25 -4.77
CA LYS A 123 10.97 15.68 -5.22
C LYS A 123 11.01 14.15 -5.23
N ASN A 124 12.16 13.56 -5.57
CA ASN A 124 12.37 12.12 -5.49
C ASN A 124 12.17 11.59 -4.06
N THR A 125 12.62 12.31 -3.05
CA THR A 125 12.43 11.94 -1.64
C THR A 125 10.93 11.87 -1.28
N TRP A 126 10.15 12.88 -1.64
CA TRP A 126 8.71 12.92 -1.35
C TRP A 126 7.94 11.84 -2.09
N PHE A 127 8.28 11.58 -3.36
CA PHE A 127 7.75 10.45 -4.12
C PHE A 127 8.00 9.11 -3.41
N HIS A 128 9.22 8.86 -2.94
CA HIS A 128 9.52 7.63 -2.21
C HIS A 128 8.77 7.51 -0.89
N ILE A 129 8.55 8.63 -0.18
CA ILE A 129 7.76 8.66 1.06
C ILE A 129 6.31 8.28 0.75
N SER A 130 5.66 8.87 -0.27
CA SER A 130 4.29 8.52 -0.67
C SER A 130 4.14 7.03 -0.92
N TYR A 131 5.03 6.43 -1.72
CA TYR A 131 4.98 4.99 -2.00
C TYR A 131 5.27 4.10 -0.80
N ASN A 132 6.11 4.56 0.14
CA ASN A 132 6.34 3.83 1.39
C ASN A 132 5.07 3.85 2.26
N CYS A 133 4.36 4.97 2.32
CA CYS A 133 3.07 5.06 3.03
C CYS A 133 2.02 4.11 2.41
N ILE A 134 1.91 4.08 1.08
CA ILE A 134 1.06 3.10 0.38
C ILE A 134 1.45 1.66 0.77
N GLU A 135 2.74 1.35 0.79
CA GLU A 135 3.21 0.01 1.16
C GLU A 135 2.83 -0.33 2.62
N GLN A 136 2.95 0.62 3.56
CA GLN A 136 2.53 0.42 4.96
C GLN A 136 1.03 0.14 5.07
N MET A 137 0.18 0.86 4.33
CA MET A 137 -1.26 0.61 4.30
C MET A 137 -1.59 -0.79 3.76
N LEU A 138 -0.89 -1.26 2.72
CA LEU A 138 -1.07 -2.62 2.21
C LEU A 138 -0.64 -3.68 3.24
N TYR A 139 0.38 -3.40 4.06
CA TYR A 139 0.73 -4.26 5.19
C TYR A 139 -0.34 -4.24 6.29
N SER A 140 -0.92 -3.08 6.60
CA SER A 140 -2.03 -2.97 7.56
C SER A 140 -3.25 -3.77 7.11
N LEU A 141 -3.64 -3.67 5.83
CA LEU A 141 -4.73 -4.49 5.27
C LEU A 141 -4.47 -5.98 5.47
N ARG A 142 -3.26 -6.44 5.26
CA ARG A 142 -2.91 -7.84 5.47
C ARG A 142 -2.95 -8.23 6.94
N ARG A 143 -2.47 -7.36 7.85
CA ARG A 143 -2.51 -7.57 9.31
C ARG A 143 -3.95 -7.57 9.87
N ILE A 144 -4.91 -6.96 9.18
CA ILE A 144 -6.34 -7.12 9.47
C ILE A 144 -6.86 -8.43 8.86
N CYS A 145 -6.59 -8.67 7.58
CA CYS A 145 -7.18 -9.75 6.81
C CYS A 145 -6.80 -11.15 7.31
N ASP A 146 -5.50 -11.38 7.56
CA ASP A 146 -5.02 -12.71 7.92
C ASP A 146 -5.59 -13.19 9.26
N PRO A 147 -5.62 -12.40 10.36
CA PRO A 147 -6.28 -12.79 11.62
C PRO A 147 -7.81 -12.93 11.48
N CYS A 148 -8.49 -12.03 10.74
CA CYS A 148 -9.93 -12.15 10.50
C CYS A 148 -10.27 -13.46 9.79
N LYS A 149 -9.49 -13.81 8.77
CA LYS A 149 -9.65 -15.06 8.02
C LYS A 149 -9.45 -16.28 8.92
N GLU A 150 -8.40 -16.29 9.74
CA GLU A 150 -8.11 -17.38 10.67
C GLU A 150 -9.24 -17.52 11.70
N TYR A 151 -9.73 -16.42 12.24
CA TYR A 151 -10.81 -16.39 13.22
C TYR A 151 -12.11 -16.99 12.67
N VAL A 152 -12.51 -16.58 11.45
CA VAL A 152 -13.74 -17.07 10.82
C VAL A 152 -13.57 -18.52 10.34
N ASP A 153 -12.41 -18.92 9.81
CA ASP A 153 -12.14 -20.30 9.36
C ASP A 153 -12.19 -21.31 10.52
N ASN A 154 -11.83 -20.89 11.73
CA ASN A 154 -11.91 -21.67 12.95
C ASN A 154 -13.30 -21.64 13.63
N SER A 155 -14.26 -20.96 13.05
CA SER A 155 -15.65 -20.85 13.56
C SER A 155 -15.73 -20.36 15.02
N PHE A 156 -14.95 -19.35 15.36
CA PHE A 156 -15.01 -18.72 16.68
C PHE A 156 -16.29 -17.88 16.86
N THR A 157 -16.48 -17.33 18.05
CA THR A 157 -17.67 -16.56 18.40
C THR A 157 -17.86 -15.35 17.48
N PRO A 158 -19.04 -15.16 16.85
CA PRO A 158 -19.32 -13.98 16.01
C PRO A 158 -19.14 -12.66 16.73
N LEU A 159 -18.87 -11.60 15.97
CA LEU A 159 -18.88 -10.25 16.52
C LEU A 159 -20.30 -9.89 17.01
N ASP A 160 -20.42 -9.48 18.27
CA ASP A 160 -21.70 -9.07 18.84
C ASP A 160 -22.26 -7.85 18.07
N LYS A 161 -23.55 -7.90 17.76
CA LYS A 161 -24.26 -6.85 17.00
C LYS A 161 -24.15 -5.46 17.64
N LYS A 162 -23.87 -5.37 18.95
CA LYS A 162 -23.63 -4.09 19.63
C LYS A 162 -22.41 -3.33 19.09
N TYR A 163 -21.43 -4.03 18.46
CA TYR A 163 -20.23 -3.40 17.86
C TYR A 163 -20.46 -2.87 16.45
N LEU A 164 -21.58 -3.22 15.79
CA LEU A 164 -21.83 -2.79 14.40
C LEU A 164 -21.76 -1.26 14.22
N PRO A 165 -22.36 -0.43 15.11
CA PRO A 165 -22.25 1.02 14.99
C PRO A 165 -20.81 1.53 15.09
N GLU A 166 -19.98 0.91 15.93
CA GLU A 166 -18.56 1.24 16.04
C GLU A 166 -17.78 0.87 14.79
N VAL A 167 -18.03 -0.31 14.23
CA VAL A 167 -17.41 -0.77 12.99
C VAL A 167 -17.75 0.17 11.85
N GLU A 168 -19.02 0.57 11.71
CA GLU A 168 -19.43 1.54 10.68
C GLU A 168 -18.78 2.91 10.90
N SER A 169 -18.70 3.39 12.15
CA SER A 169 -18.00 4.65 12.47
C SER A 169 -16.50 4.57 12.13
N LEU A 170 -15.85 3.42 12.39
CA LEU A 170 -14.45 3.21 12.03
C LEU A 170 -14.26 3.23 10.51
N LYS A 171 -15.13 2.53 9.77
CA LYS A 171 -15.11 2.53 8.29
C LYS A 171 -15.29 3.95 7.73
N GLU A 172 -16.24 4.71 8.26
CA GLU A 172 -16.47 6.09 7.84
C GLU A 172 -15.21 6.95 8.01
N LYS A 173 -14.52 6.83 9.15
CA LYS A 173 -13.28 7.58 9.41
C LYS A 173 -12.17 7.22 8.42
N VAL A 174 -11.98 5.93 8.13
CA VAL A 174 -11.02 5.45 7.14
C VAL A 174 -11.39 5.95 5.74
N PHE A 175 -12.65 5.80 5.32
CA PHE A 175 -13.12 6.21 3.99
C PHE A 175 -12.99 7.71 3.78
N TRP A 176 -13.42 8.50 4.76
CA TRP A 176 -13.28 9.94 4.65
C TRP A 176 -11.81 10.36 4.48
N SER A 177 -10.88 9.72 5.20
CA SER A 177 -9.47 10.02 5.11
C SER A 177 -8.88 9.65 3.74
N ILE A 178 -9.30 8.50 3.18
CA ILE A 178 -8.91 8.09 1.83
C ILE A 178 -9.48 9.04 0.80
N ASP A 179 -10.80 9.31 0.85
CA ASP A 179 -11.48 10.12 -0.16
C ASP A 179 -10.98 11.57 -0.15
N ALA A 180 -10.77 12.16 1.02
CA ALA A 180 -10.22 13.52 1.12
C ALA A 180 -8.80 13.60 0.54
N THR A 181 -7.97 12.59 0.79
CA THR A 181 -6.62 12.51 0.23
C THR A 181 -6.66 12.34 -1.28
N ASP A 182 -7.47 11.41 -1.79
CA ASP A 182 -7.61 11.11 -3.21
C ASP A 182 -8.12 12.31 -4.01
N ILE A 183 -9.18 12.96 -3.54
CA ILE A 183 -9.75 14.15 -4.17
C ILE A 183 -8.71 15.27 -4.26
N THR A 184 -7.95 15.53 -3.19
CA THR A 184 -6.93 16.57 -3.15
C THR A 184 -5.80 16.30 -4.14
N ILE A 185 -5.30 15.05 -4.19
CA ILE A 185 -4.26 14.64 -5.13
C ILE A 185 -4.75 14.73 -6.58
N TYR A 186 -5.95 14.23 -6.85
CA TYR A 186 -6.50 14.18 -8.19
C TYR A 186 -6.78 15.57 -8.76
N SER A 187 -7.38 16.47 -7.94
CA SER A 187 -7.64 17.87 -8.33
C SER A 187 -6.39 18.73 -8.39
N SER A 188 -5.29 18.33 -7.73
CA SER A 188 -4.09 19.16 -7.50
C SER A 188 -4.35 20.47 -6.75
N GLU A 189 -5.42 20.51 -5.98
CA GLU A 189 -5.79 21.66 -5.17
C GLU A 189 -5.23 21.52 -3.75
N TYR A 190 -3.94 21.87 -3.56
CA TYR A 190 -3.25 21.75 -2.27
C TYR A 190 -3.41 22.97 -1.35
N LYS A 191 -4.29 23.92 -1.71
CA LYS A 191 -4.47 25.18 -0.99
C LYS A 191 -4.91 24.98 0.46
N ASP A 192 -5.79 23.99 0.68
CA ASP A 192 -6.38 23.69 1.97
C ASP A 192 -5.78 22.41 2.61
N VAL A 193 -4.60 21.99 2.14
CA VAL A 193 -3.99 20.72 2.56
C VAL A 193 -3.79 20.64 4.08
N ASP A 194 -3.38 21.73 4.74
CA ASP A 194 -3.18 21.76 6.18
C ASP A 194 -4.50 21.55 6.95
N ALA A 195 -5.59 22.14 6.46
CA ALA A 195 -6.91 21.96 7.06
C ALA A 195 -7.42 20.52 6.88
N ILE A 196 -7.15 19.90 5.74
CA ILE A 196 -7.50 18.49 5.48
C ILE A 196 -6.65 17.57 6.37
N MET A 197 -5.34 17.80 6.47
CA MET A 197 -4.45 17.05 7.35
C MET A 197 -4.88 17.13 8.83
N GLU A 198 -5.32 18.31 9.28
CA GLU A 198 -5.85 18.48 10.63
C GLU A 198 -7.15 17.70 10.85
N ARG A 199 -8.04 17.68 9.86
CA ARG A 199 -9.26 16.87 9.93
C ARG A 199 -8.98 15.36 9.92
N ILE A 200 -7.93 14.90 9.22
CA ILE A 200 -7.46 13.50 9.30
C ILE A 200 -6.91 13.22 10.70
N ARG A 201 -6.13 14.13 11.28
CA ARG A 201 -5.57 14.01 12.64
C ARG A 201 -6.66 13.86 13.71
N LEU A 202 -7.74 14.63 13.62
CA LEU A 202 -8.88 14.50 14.52
C LEU A 202 -9.54 13.12 14.44
N ARG A 203 -9.63 12.53 13.25
CA ARG A 203 -10.13 11.16 13.09
C ARG A 203 -9.20 10.11 13.67
N GLU A 204 -7.90 10.33 13.57
CA GLU A 204 -6.89 9.48 14.21
C GLU A 204 -7.04 9.51 15.74
N GLU A 205 -7.29 10.68 16.34
CA GLU A 205 -7.57 10.82 17.77
C GLU A 205 -8.85 10.08 18.19
N ASP A 206 -9.92 10.19 17.40
CA ASP A 206 -11.17 9.44 17.64
C ASP A 206 -10.91 7.92 17.65
N VAL A 207 -10.11 7.40 16.68
CA VAL A 207 -9.77 5.97 16.61
C VAL A 207 -8.85 5.57 17.76
N THR A 208 -7.98 6.46 18.21
CA THR A 208 -7.18 6.24 19.42
C THR A 208 -8.08 6.11 20.68
N ALA A 209 -9.13 6.92 20.78
CA ALA A 209 -10.11 6.78 21.85
C ALA A 209 -10.85 5.43 21.79
N MET A 210 -11.23 4.97 20.60
CA MET A 210 -11.81 3.62 20.39
C MET A 210 -10.84 2.52 20.84
N THR A 211 -9.54 2.66 20.56
CA THR A 211 -8.49 1.74 21.02
C THR A 211 -8.48 1.63 22.54
N HIS A 212 -8.49 2.76 23.26
CA HIS A 212 -8.51 2.79 24.73
C HIS A 212 -9.78 2.16 25.31
N GLU A 213 -10.92 2.44 24.70
CA GLU A 213 -12.19 1.84 25.12
C GLU A 213 -12.19 0.32 24.95
N GLN A 214 -11.68 -0.17 23.80
CA GLN A 214 -11.58 -1.60 23.55
C GLN A 214 -10.62 -2.29 24.53
N MET A 215 -9.46 -1.68 24.83
CA MET A 215 -8.56 -2.20 25.85
C MET A 215 -9.22 -2.30 27.22
N ASN A 216 -10.00 -1.28 27.62
CA ASN A 216 -10.76 -1.30 28.87
C ASN A 216 -11.83 -2.43 28.90
N ARG A 217 -12.48 -2.72 27.77
CA ARG A 217 -13.43 -3.84 27.64
C ARG A 217 -12.74 -5.18 27.87
N ILE A 218 -11.58 -5.40 27.27
CA ILE A 218 -10.78 -6.62 27.44
C ILE A 218 -10.34 -6.78 28.90
N GLN A 219 -9.79 -5.73 29.50
CA GLN A 219 -9.29 -5.76 30.89
C GLN A 219 -10.39 -6.05 31.91
N ASN A 220 -11.61 -5.59 31.65
CA ASN A 220 -12.75 -5.79 32.56
C ASN A 220 -13.52 -7.10 32.30
N ASN A 221 -12.99 -8.03 31.49
CA ASN A 221 -13.63 -9.31 31.13
C ASN A 221 -15.06 -9.17 30.60
N LYS A 222 -15.32 -8.09 29.84
CA LYS A 222 -16.67 -7.80 29.31
C LYS A 222 -16.96 -8.52 28.00
N GLU A 223 -15.97 -9.24 27.45
CA GLU A 223 -16.07 -9.94 26.16
C GLU A 223 -15.12 -11.14 26.08
N ASN A 224 -15.28 -11.93 25.01
CA ASN A 224 -14.32 -12.99 24.67
C ASN A 224 -12.96 -12.36 24.34
N ILE A 225 -11.89 -12.83 24.98
CA ILE A 225 -10.54 -12.27 24.87
C ILE A 225 -10.03 -12.33 23.43
N ASP A 226 -10.22 -13.45 22.74
CA ASP A 226 -9.70 -13.64 21.36
C ASP A 226 -10.41 -12.69 20.38
N LEU A 227 -11.74 -12.55 20.50
CA LEU A 227 -12.52 -11.58 19.73
C LEU A 227 -12.12 -10.15 20.06
N GLY A 228 -11.96 -9.86 21.35
CA GLY A 228 -11.55 -8.54 21.83
C GLY A 228 -10.19 -8.11 21.28
N LEU A 229 -9.21 -9.00 21.29
CA LEU A 229 -7.88 -8.76 20.73
C LEU A 229 -7.91 -8.61 19.21
N LEU A 230 -8.71 -9.43 18.52
CA LEU A 230 -8.89 -9.31 17.07
C LEU A 230 -9.51 -7.96 16.70
N TYR A 231 -10.57 -7.54 17.41
CA TYR A 231 -11.20 -6.25 17.14
C TYR A 231 -10.27 -5.07 17.48
N LEU A 232 -9.50 -5.17 18.56
CA LEU A 232 -8.45 -4.20 18.90
C LEU A 232 -7.42 -4.08 17.75
N ASN A 233 -7.00 -5.20 17.19
CA ASN A 233 -6.08 -5.20 16.03
C ASN A 233 -6.70 -4.49 14.81
N ILE A 234 -7.98 -4.72 14.52
CA ILE A 234 -8.69 -4.03 13.42
C ILE A 234 -8.66 -2.51 13.65
N ILE A 235 -8.95 -2.04 14.88
CA ILE A 235 -8.94 -0.61 15.22
C ILE A 235 -7.53 -0.03 15.03
N GLN A 236 -6.49 -0.69 15.55
CA GLN A 236 -5.10 -0.21 15.50
C GLN A 236 -4.56 -0.14 14.06
N GLU A 237 -4.83 -1.14 13.23
CA GLU A 237 -4.40 -1.14 11.85
C GLU A 237 -5.19 -0.13 11.00
N SER A 238 -6.46 0.11 11.34
CA SER A 238 -7.26 1.19 10.74
C SER A 238 -6.71 2.58 11.10
N SER A 239 -6.26 2.77 12.35
CA SER A 239 -5.55 3.99 12.78
C SER A 239 -4.28 4.20 11.96
N THR A 240 -3.50 3.13 11.75
CA THR A 240 -2.30 3.20 10.90
C THR A 240 -2.63 3.64 9.48
N ILE A 241 -3.71 3.10 8.87
CA ILE A 241 -4.15 3.52 7.52
C ILE A 241 -4.47 5.03 7.51
N ILE A 242 -5.19 5.54 8.51
CA ILE A 242 -5.54 6.97 8.63
C ILE A 242 -4.27 7.84 8.76
N THR A 243 -3.32 7.43 9.59
CA THR A 243 -2.04 8.12 9.77
C THR A 243 -1.25 8.18 8.46
N GLU A 244 -1.18 7.06 7.74
CA GLU A 244 -0.46 7.00 6.47
C GLU A 244 -1.12 7.85 5.38
N MET A 245 -2.46 8.01 5.39
CA MET A 245 -3.15 8.94 4.50
C MET A 245 -2.68 10.39 4.68
N ARG A 246 -2.49 10.81 5.94
CA ARG A 246 -1.95 12.16 6.25
C ARG A 246 -0.53 12.31 5.72
N HIS A 247 0.29 11.26 5.81
CA HIS A 247 1.67 11.28 5.29
C HIS A 247 1.71 11.27 3.77
N VAL A 248 0.85 10.51 3.09
CA VAL A 248 0.68 10.56 1.63
C VAL A 248 0.30 11.96 1.20
N LEU A 249 -0.73 12.56 1.80
CA LEU A 249 -1.19 13.89 1.43
C LEU A 249 -0.10 14.96 1.57
N ARG A 250 0.66 14.91 2.69
CA ARG A 250 1.80 15.81 2.89
C ARG A 250 2.88 15.61 1.83
N SER A 251 3.19 14.36 1.51
CA SER A 251 4.25 14.04 0.55
C SER A 251 3.86 14.46 -0.86
N GLU A 252 2.61 14.24 -1.25
CA GLU A 252 2.10 14.66 -2.55
C GLU A 252 2.03 16.19 -2.67
N ALA A 253 1.64 16.90 -1.61
CA ALA A 253 1.69 18.36 -1.60
C ALA A 253 3.14 18.86 -1.82
N LYS A 254 4.12 18.30 -1.11
CA LYS A 254 5.53 18.64 -1.27
C LYS A 254 6.14 18.23 -2.62
N LEU A 255 5.63 17.19 -3.23
CA LEU A 255 6.03 16.79 -4.58
C LEU A 255 5.56 17.81 -5.64
N ASN A 256 4.43 18.46 -5.40
CA ASN A 256 3.80 19.41 -6.33
C ASN A 256 4.14 20.89 -6.05
N GLU A 257 4.86 21.21 -4.94
CA GLU A 257 5.51 22.51 -4.72
C GLU A 257 6.73 22.67 -5.66
#